data_045d9abc86c97e9d5e36d4a31fb752ec
#
_entry.id   045d9abc86c97e9d5e36d4a31fb752ec
#
_cell.length_a   1.000
_cell.length_b   1.000
_cell.length_c   1.000
_cell.angle_alpha   90.00
_cell.angle_beta   90.00
_cell.angle_gamma   90.00
#
_symmetry.space_group_name_H-M   'P 1'
#
loop_
_entity.id
_entity.type
_entity.pdbx_description
1 polymer ?
#
loop_
_entity_poly.entity_id
_entity_poly.type
_entity_poly.pdbx_seq_one_letter_code
_entity_poly.pdbx_strand_id
1 'polypeptide(L)'
;MDRFRSPASARHPPKFNAECSTAVPEMLLTMGKTSAMRALFAFLLLPSCALGANNVVNMSHYDSMRPDFAGMAREGVAGIIHEATYRLERDARYSERQRAALEAGLLWGAYHFADASNPIGQADYFLQTVTAAHPRVRLDEPGKSRSGVLLVLDFEKNHYGRNSMSVAQAVAFVERIKERTGKYPGLYGSEYRLRQMLYGRYATAMERQALTNCWLWIANYHAQPRNTAPWSGWHMWQYCGDGRCDLRPRSTFPKSVANVRKAERNIFRGDNVTLQAFWRENAWYPSG
;
A
#
# COMPACT_ATOMS: atom_id res chain seq x y z
N MET A 1 -51.55 -10.45 4.96
CA MET A 1 -51.30 -9.34 4.01
C MET A 1 -50.34 -8.42 4.72
N ASP A 2 -49.01 -8.54 4.41
CA ASP A 2 -48.13 -7.43 4.50
C ASP A 2 -46.83 -7.79 3.80
N ARG A 3 -46.35 -6.85 3.00
CA ARG A 3 -45.39 -7.05 1.92
C ARG A 3 -43.94 -6.96 2.47
N PHE A 4 -43.17 -8.01 2.22
CA PHE A 4 -41.71 -7.98 2.35
C PHE A 4 -41.11 -6.97 1.35
N ARG A 5 -40.42 -5.95 1.88
CA ARG A 5 -39.54 -5.09 1.08
C ARG A 5 -38.16 -5.73 1.00
N SER A 6 -37.68 -5.94 -0.20
CA SER A 6 -36.28 -6.31 -0.50
C SER A 6 -35.28 -5.30 0.02
N PRO A 7 -34.12 -5.73 0.54
CA PRO A 7 -33.04 -4.84 0.86
C PRO A 7 -32.27 -4.40 -0.40
N ALA A 8 -31.79 -3.20 -0.35
CA ALA A 8 -31.11 -2.47 -1.40
C ALA A 8 -29.85 -3.18 -1.91
N SER A 9 -29.69 -3.11 -3.23
CA SER A 9 -28.53 -3.53 -4.02
C SER A 9 -27.20 -3.07 -3.42
N ALA A 10 -26.36 -4.03 -3.03
CA ALA A 10 -24.96 -3.80 -2.72
C ALA A 10 -24.22 -3.30 -3.96
N ARG A 11 -23.69 -2.08 -3.94
CA ARG A 11 -22.84 -1.55 -4.99
C ARG A 11 -21.51 -2.28 -4.95
N HIS A 12 -21.18 -3.01 -5.99
CA HIS A 12 -19.88 -3.60 -6.20
C HIS A 12 -18.82 -2.48 -6.34
N PRO A 13 -17.62 -2.66 -5.78
CA PRO A 13 -16.50 -1.77 -6.06
C PRO A 13 -16.15 -1.81 -7.56
N PRO A 14 -15.62 -0.73 -8.13
CA PRO A 14 -15.28 -0.66 -9.54
C PRO A 14 -14.30 -1.78 -9.91
N LYS A 15 -14.66 -2.58 -10.92
CA LYS A 15 -13.75 -3.53 -11.53
C LYS A 15 -12.70 -2.76 -12.29
N PHE A 16 -11.46 -2.76 -11.81
CA PHE A 16 -10.32 -2.31 -12.57
C PHE A 16 -10.04 -3.31 -13.69
N ASN A 17 -10.67 -3.10 -14.84
CA ASN A 17 -10.27 -3.79 -16.06
C ASN A 17 -9.01 -3.12 -16.58
N ALA A 18 -7.88 -3.78 -16.44
CA ALA A 18 -6.66 -3.43 -17.15
C ALA A 18 -6.77 -3.95 -18.59
N GLU A 19 -7.71 -3.42 -19.37
CA GLU A 19 -7.64 -3.56 -20.82
C GLU A 19 -6.73 -2.48 -21.35
N CYS A 20 -5.59 -2.92 -21.89
CA CYS A 20 -4.70 -2.10 -22.68
C CYS A 20 -5.45 -1.74 -23.98
N SER A 21 -6.14 -0.60 -24.00
CA SER A 21 -6.82 -0.09 -25.18
C SER A 21 -5.78 0.31 -26.21
N THR A 22 -5.62 -0.49 -27.24
CA THR A 22 -4.90 -0.14 -28.45
C THR A 22 -5.77 0.71 -29.36
N ALA A 23 -5.92 1.98 -29.06
CA ALA A 23 -6.44 2.94 -30.02
C ALA A 23 -5.30 3.37 -30.95
N VAL A 24 -5.25 2.80 -32.13
CA VAL A 24 -4.41 3.27 -33.22
C VAL A 24 -5.15 4.41 -33.92
N PRO A 25 -4.62 5.64 -34.00
CA PRO A 25 -5.22 6.67 -34.83
C PRO A 25 -4.99 6.34 -36.31
N GLU A 26 -6.08 6.15 -37.06
CA GLU A 26 -6.02 6.13 -38.52
C GLU A 26 -5.55 7.47 -39.03
N MET A 27 -4.34 7.52 -39.54
CA MET A 27 -3.82 8.66 -40.30
C MET A 27 -4.01 8.38 -41.79
N LEU A 28 -4.96 9.08 -42.41
CA LEU A 28 -5.18 9.08 -43.86
C LEU A 28 -3.89 9.38 -44.61
N LEU A 29 -3.45 8.47 -45.45
CA LEU A 29 -2.40 8.70 -46.42
C LEU A 29 -2.98 9.39 -47.65
N THR A 30 -2.64 10.66 -47.86
CA THR A 30 -2.69 11.28 -49.18
C THR A 30 -1.32 11.19 -49.82
N MET A 31 -1.25 10.41 -50.92
CA MET A 31 -0.02 10.26 -51.73
C MET A 31 0.24 11.48 -52.57
N GLY A 32 1.32 12.21 -52.29
CA GLY A 32 1.95 13.17 -53.21
C GLY A 32 3.34 12.63 -53.57
N LYS A 33 3.57 12.45 -54.89
CA LYS A 33 4.84 11.99 -55.48
C LYS A 33 5.90 13.07 -55.37
N THR A 34 7.07 12.78 -54.76
CA THR A 34 8.39 13.18 -55.24
C THR A 34 9.49 12.48 -54.40
N SER A 35 10.53 12.07 -55.10
CA SER A 35 11.72 11.37 -54.67
C SER A 35 12.50 12.03 -53.54
N ALA A 36 12.78 11.27 -52.46
CA ALA A 36 14.11 11.18 -51.83
C ALA A 36 14.01 10.17 -50.66
N MET A 37 14.77 9.13 -50.76
CA MET A 37 14.89 8.02 -49.80
C MET A 37 15.47 8.55 -48.48
N ARG A 38 14.61 8.79 -47.47
CA ARG A 38 15.01 8.90 -46.07
C ARG A 38 14.30 7.78 -45.30
N ALA A 39 15.06 6.75 -44.95
CA ALA A 39 14.61 5.68 -44.08
C ALA A 39 14.24 6.33 -42.72
N LEU A 40 12.95 6.55 -42.49
CA LEU A 40 12.43 6.91 -41.19
C LEU A 40 12.31 5.62 -40.36
N PHE A 41 13.30 5.38 -39.51
CA PHE A 41 13.14 4.39 -38.44
C PHE A 41 12.04 4.88 -37.50
N ALA A 42 10.82 4.45 -37.75
CA ALA A 42 9.76 4.55 -36.76
C ALA A 42 10.13 3.59 -35.62
N PHE A 43 10.72 4.15 -34.56
CA PHE A 43 10.79 3.46 -33.28
C PHE A 43 9.34 3.26 -32.83
N LEU A 44 8.83 2.05 -33.05
CA LEU A 44 7.65 1.57 -32.36
C LEU A 44 8.01 1.52 -30.86
N LEU A 45 7.69 2.59 -30.14
CA LEU A 45 7.61 2.58 -28.70
C LEU A 45 6.44 1.64 -28.33
N LEU A 46 6.76 0.35 -28.23
CA LEU A 46 5.86 -0.58 -27.54
C LEU A 46 5.66 -0.01 -26.14
N PRO A 47 4.40 0.18 -25.69
CA PRO A 47 4.17 0.57 -24.33
C PRO A 47 4.75 -0.51 -23.44
N SER A 48 5.88 -0.22 -22.81
CA SER A 48 6.40 -1.04 -21.73
C SER A 48 5.31 -1.05 -20.68
N CYS A 49 4.62 -2.17 -20.47
CA CYS A 49 3.73 -2.35 -19.32
C CYS A 49 4.60 -2.16 -18.07
N ALA A 50 4.72 -0.93 -17.62
CA ALA A 50 5.45 -0.62 -16.41
C ALA A 50 4.80 -1.41 -15.27
N LEU A 51 5.62 -2.12 -14.49
CA LEU A 51 5.19 -2.91 -13.32
C LEU A 51 4.42 -2.06 -12.28
N GLY A 52 4.39 -0.75 -12.46
CA GLY A 52 3.81 0.21 -11.54
C GLY A 52 4.84 1.18 -10.98
N ALA A 53 4.40 2.06 -10.10
CA ALA A 53 5.25 3.06 -9.48
C ALA A 53 6.07 2.46 -8.34
N ASN A 54 7.41 2.41 -8.51
CA ASN A 54 8.36 1.93 -7.49
C ASN A 54 8.81 3.09 -6.59
N ASN A 55 7.90 3.63 -5.82
CA ASN A 55 8.08 4.88 -5.12
C ASN A 55 7.53 4.90 -3.67
N VAL A 56 7.32 3.72 -3.08
CA VAL A 56 6.95 3.60 -1.68
C VAL A 56 8.02 2.85 -0.90
N VAL A 57 8.38 3.36 0.27
CA VAL A 57 9.32 2.74 1.20
C VAL A 57 8.58 2.44 2.50
N ASN A 58 8.82 1.29 3.10
CA ASN A 58 8.39 1.05 4.48
C ASN A 58 9.60 0.90 5.41
N MET A 59 9.38 1.19 6.69
CA MET A 59 10.42 1.17 7.71
C MET A 59 9.87 1.06 9.12
N SER A 60 10.76 0.78 10.08
CA SER A 60 10.49 0.75 11.52
C SER A 60 11.67 1.33 12.30
N HIS A 61 11.59 1.37 13.64
CA HIS A 61 12.71 1.79 14.50
C HIS A 61 13.95 0.90 14.35
N TYR A 62 13.80 -0.34 13.87
CA TYR A 62 14.92 -1.25 13.59
C TYR A 62 15.80 -0.75 12.44
N ASP A 63 15.27 0.10 11.57
CA ASP A 63 16.06 0.84 10.60
C ASP A 63 16.87 1.90 11.34
N SER A 64 18.05 1.51 11.81
CA SER A 64 18.92 2.31 12.68
C SER A 64 19.46 3.59 12.03
N MET A 65 19.25 3.73 10.74
CA MET A 65 19.68 4.89 9.95
C MET A 65 18.80 6.11 10.24
N ARG A 66 19.39 7.29 10.02
CA ARG A 66 18.64 8.54 9.96
C ARG A 66 18.19 8.75 8.51
N PRO A 67 16.91 8.46 8.17
CA PRO A 67 16.45 8.59 6.80
C PRO A 67 16.55 10.05 6.33
N ASP A 68 17.12 10.27 5.15
CA ASP A 68 17.05 11.57 4.45
C ASP A 68 15.75 11.58 3.62
N PHE A 69 14.65 11.98 4.23
CA PHE A 69 13.36 12.04 3.56
C PHE A 69 13.33 13.04 2.40
N ALA A 70 14.03 14.17 2.52
CA ALA A 70 14.16 15.11 1.42
C ALA A 70 14.96 14.51 0.24
N GLY A 71 16.02 13.75 0.54
CA GLY A 71 16.75 12.97 -0.47
C GLY A 71 15.88 11.92 -1.11
N MET A 72 15.10 11.18 -0.32
CA MET A 72 14.14 10.19 -0.86
C MET A 72 13.12 10.82 -1.81
N ALA A 73 12.55 11.97 -1.45
CA ALA A 73 11.63 12.72 -2.32
C ALA A 73 12.31 13.13 -3.64
N ARG A 74 13.55 13.63 -3.60
CA ARG A 74 14.32 13.96 -4.80
C ARG A 74 14.63 12.75 -5.68
N GLU A 75 14.78 11.56 -5.10
CA GLU A 75 14.98 10.29 -5.81
C GLU A 75 13.66 9.64 -6.27
N GLY A 76 12.52 10.33 -6.13
CA GLY A 76 11.23 9.90 -6.65
C GLY A 76 10.40 9.03 -5.69
N VAL A 77 10.79 8.91 -4.41
CA VAL A 77 9.89 8.34 -3.39
C VAL A 77 8.70 9.27 -3.21
N ALA A 78 7.50 8.73 -3.24
CA ALA A 78 6.26 9.46 -3.05
C ALA A 78 5.63 9.21 -1.67
N GLY A 79 5.88 8.07 -1.05
CA GLY A 79 5.29 7.72 0.23
C GLY A 79 6.13 6.82 1.11
N ILE A 80 5.88 6.95 2.41
CA ILE A 80 6.46 6.13 3.46
C ILE A 80 5.34 5.43 4.22
N ILE A 81 5.51 4.13 4.52
CA ILE A 81 4.66 3.40 5.47
C ILE A 81 5.54 2.95 6.62
N HIS A 82 5.27 3.46 7.83
CA HIS A 82 6.12 3.23 9.01
C HIS A 82 5.40 2.41 10.08
N GLU A 83 6.12 1.55 10.80
CA GLU A 83 5.59 0.92 12.01
C GLU A 83 5.13 2.00 12.99
N ALA A 84 3.87 1.97 13.39
CA ALA A 84 3.38 2.85 14.44
C ALA A 84 3.32 2.13 15.78
N THR A 85 2.91 0.86 15.74
CA THR A 85 2.75 0.06 16.96
C THR A 85 3.05 -1.43 16.72
N TYR A 86 3.61 -2.05 17.74
CA TYR A 86 3.62 -3.49 17.96
C TYR A 86 2.81 -3.79 19.21
N ARG A 87 1.73 -4.59 19.10
CA ARG A 87 0.83 -4.84 20.24
C ARG A 87 0.31 -3.54 20.85
N LEU A 88 0.59 -3.29 22.12
CA LEU A 88 0.31 -2.05 22.87
C LEU A 88 1.58 -1.23 23.13
N GLU A 89 2.55 -1.34 22.26
CA GLU A 89 3.83 -0.61 22.31
C GLU A 89 3.96 0.29 21.09
N ARG A 90 4.33 1.54 21.30
CA ARG A 90 4.55 2.50 20.21
C ARG A 90 5.98 2.39 19.70
N ASP A 91 6.15 2.41 18.38
CA ASP A 91 7.46 2.58 17.76
C ASP A 91 8.10 3.91 18.19
N ALA A 92 9.34 3.83 18.67
CA ALA A 92 10.04 4.97 19.25
C ALA A 92 10.36 6.09 18.24
N ARG A 93 10.42 5.76 16.93
CA ARG A 93 10.75 6.68 15.84
C ARG A 93 9.54 7.19 15.08
N TYR A 94 8.36 6.62 15.30
CA TYR A 94 7.18 6.90 14.49
C TYR A 94 6.87 8.39 14.36
N SER A 95 6.71 9.08 15.50
CA SER A 95 6.27 10.50 15.51
C SER A 95 7.32 11.45 14.92
N GLU A 96 8.62 11.20 15.18
CA GLU A 96 9.72 11.99 14.64
C GLU A 96 9.78 11.85 13.12
N ARG A 97 9.74 10.60 12.62
CA ARG A 97 9.85 10.29 11.20
C ARG A 97 8.62 10.72 10.41
N GLN A 98 7.42 10.62 11.01
CA GLN A 98 6.20 11.14 10.40
C GLN A 98 6.33 12.63 10.10
N ARG A 99 6.76 13.42 11.09
CA ARG A 99 6.92 14.86 10.92
C ARG A 99 7.92 15.18 9.81
N ALA A 100 9.10 14.58 9.86
CA ALA A 100 10.15 14.83 8.87
C ALA A 100 9.75 14.39 7.44
N ALA A 101 9.02 13.29 7.30
CA ALA A 101 8.53 12.83 6.01
C ALA A 101 7.45 13.77 5.43
N LEU A 102 6.51 14.22 6.25
CA LEU A 102 5.47 15.18 5.84
C LEU A 102 6.06 16.55 5.49
N GLU A 103 7.09 17.02 6.22
CA GLU A 103 7.85 18.24 5.91
C GLU A 103 8.58 18.13 4.57
N ALA A 104 9.03 16.93 4.20
CA ALA A 104 9.61 16.62 2.89
C ALA A 104 8.58 16.44 1.77
N GLY A 105 7.27 16.59 2.05
CA GLY A 105 6.19 16.44 1.08
C GLY A 105 5.82 15.01 0.73
N LEU A 106 6.29 14.02 1.51
CA LEU A 106 5.97 12.62 1.30
C LEU A 106 4.59 12.26 1.85
N LEU A 107 3.91 11.35 1.18
CA LEU A 107 2.70 10.70 1.69
C LEU A 107 3.07 9.82 2.91
N TRP A 108 2.16 9.72 3.88
CA TRP A 108 2.43 8.96 5.10
C TRP A 108 1.43 7.85 5.34
N GLY A 109 1.94 6.68 5.71
CA GLY A 109 1.17 5.53 6.17
C GLY A 109 1.71 4.99 7.49
N ALA A 110 0.89 4.24 8.18
CA ALA A 110 1.19 3.60 9.44
C ALA A 110 0.83 2.12 9.38
N TYR A 111 1.68 1.24 9.91
CA TYR A 111 1.29 -0.14 10.12
C TYR A 111 1.35 -0.56 11.58
N HIS A 112 0.52 -1.54 11.90
CA HIS A 112 0.47 -2.22 13.19
C HIS A 112 0.96 -3.64 13.02
N PHE A 113 2.05 -4.02 13.70
CA PHE A 113 2.51 -5.39 13.77
C PHE A 113 1.78 -6.15 14.89
N ALA A 114 1.05 -7.21 14.52
CA ALA A 114 0.08 -7.85 15.39
C ALA A 114 0.60 -9.08 16.15
N ASP A 115 -0.03 -9.38 17.29
CA ASP A 115 0.04 -10.68 17.95
C ASP A 115 -1.36 -11.23 18.25
N ALA A 116 -1.43 -12.41 18.89
CA ALA A 116 -2.69 -13.07 19.24
C ALA A 116 -3.39 -12.50 20.47
N SER A 117 -2.95 -11.35 21.01
CA SER A 117 -3.65 -10.69 22.11
C SER A 117 -4.94 -10.01 21.62
N ASN A 118 -5.60 -9.25 22.50
CA ASN A 118 -6.89 -8.60 22.21
C ASN A 118 -6.84 -7.74 20.92
N PRO A 119 -7.47 -8.16 19.80
CA PRO A 119 -7.40 -7.44 18.54
C PRO A 119 -8.09 -6.06 18.57
N ILE A 120 -9.15 -5.92 19.35
CA ILE A 120 -9.86 -4.65 19.53
C ILE A 120 -8.97 -3.66 20.27
N GLY A 121 -8.34 -4.10 21.37
CA GLY A 121 -7.40 -3.26 22.13
C GLY A 121 -6.18 -2.84 21.28
N GLN A 122 -5.66 -3.73 20.44
CA GLN A 122 -4.58 -3.42 19.51
C GLN A 122 -5.03 -2.37 18.46
N ALA A 123 -6.22 -2.51 17.89
CA ALA A 123 -6.77 -1.56 16.92
C ALA A 123 -6.97 -0.17 17.56
N ASP A 124 -7.57 -0.11 18.75
CA ASP A 124 -7.80 1.16 19.45
C ASP A 124 -6.47 1.84 19.82
N TYR A 125 -5.48 1.09 20.31
CA TYR A 125 -4.16 1.63 20.65
C TYR A 125 -3.39 2.12 19.41
N PHE A 126 -3.50 1.40 18.30
CA PHE A 126 -2.94 1.81 17.01
C PHE A 126 -3.51 3.16 16.57
N LEU A 127 -4.85 3.31 16.56
CA LEU A 127 -5.52 4.56 16.20
C LEU A 127 -5.16 5.70 17.16
N GLN A 128 -5.09 5.44 18.47
CA GLN A 128 -4.67 6.42 19.45
C GLN A 128 -3.24 6.91 19.18
N THR A 129 -2.32 5.98 18.87
CA THR A 129 -0.92 6.31 18.56
C THR A 129 -0.81 7.17 17.30
N VAL A 130 -1.53 6.79 16.23
CA VAL A 130 -1.55 7.55 14.97
C VAL A 130 -2.13 8.95 15.18
N THR A 131 -3.22 9.07 15.94
CA THR A 131 -3.83 10.36 16.27
C THR A 131 -2.89 11.26 17.06
N ALA A 132 -2.26 10.71 18.10
CA ALA A 132 -1.37 11.49 18.98
C ALA A 132 -0.10 12.00 18.26
N ALA A 133 0.38 11.25 17.27
CA ALA A 133 1.55 11.63 16.47
C ALA A 133 1.22 12.57 15.31
N HIS A 134 -0.06 12.61 14.89
CA HIS A 134 -0.47 13.37 13.70
C HIS A 134 -0.26 14.87 13.92
N PRO A 135 0.43 15.58 13.02
CA PRO A 135 0.63 17.02 13.15
C PRO A 135 -0.73 17.75 13.16
N ARG A 136 -0.94 18.60 14.14
CA ARG A 136 -2.10 19.48 14.18
C ARG A 136 -1.93 20.53 13.09
N VAL A 137 -2.66 20.38 11.99
CA VAL A 137 -2.68 21.38 10.92
C VAL A 137 -3.59 22.51 11.37
N ARG A 138 -3.06 23.73 11.49
CA ARG A 138 -3.89 24.93 11.60
C ARG A 138 -4.59 25.14 10.26
N LEU A 139 -5.91 25.04 10.27
CA LEU A 139 -6.74 25.18 9.07
C LEU A 139 -6.76 26.62 8.48
N ASP A 140 -6.20 27.56 9.22
CA ASP A 140 -6.04 28.97 8.85
C ASP A 140 -4.76 29.25 8.03
N GLU A 141 -3.88 28.25 7.84
CA GLU A 141 -2.70 28.40 7.00
C GLU A 141 -3.04 28.11 5.52
N PRO A 142 -2.95 29.11 4.61
CA PRO A 142 -3.21 28.92 3.18
C PRO A 142 -2.27 27.88 2.58
N GLY A 143 -2.84 26.93 1.83
CA GLY A 143 -2.07 25.92 1.09
C GLY A 143 -1.71 24.65 1.87
N LYS A 144 -2.03 24.55 3.17
CA LYS A 144 -1.85 23.30 3.93
C LYS A 144 -3.16 22.51 3.94
N SER A 145 -3.18 21.39 3.25
CA SER A 145 -4.25 20.39 3.36
C SER A 145 -3.94 19.39 4.49
N ARG A 146 -4.95 18.83 5.12
CA ARG A 146 -4.78 17.73 6.07
C ARG A 146 -4.12 16.57 5.35
N SER A 147 -3.03 16.06 5.91
CA SER A 147 -2.39 14.85 5.42
C SER A 147 -3.14 13.63 5.95
N GLY A 148 -3.65 12.79 5.04
CA GLY A 148 -4.24 11.52 5.44
C GLY A 148 -3.16 10.48 5.75
N VAL A 149 -3.48 9.53 6.62
CA VAL A 149 -2.60 8.41 6.99
C VAL A 149 -3.19 7.10 6.45
N LEU A 150 -2.47 6.39 5.57
CA LEU A 150 -2.85 5.01 5.24
C LEU A 150 -2.66 4.14 6.47
N LEU A 151 -3.68 3.36 6.83
CA LEU A 151 -3.61 2.42 7.93
C LEU A 151 -3.42 1.00 7.39
N VAL A 152 -2.57 0.20 8.05
CA VAL A 152 -2.25 -1.17 7.63
C VAL A 152 -2.22 -2.09 8.83
N LEU A 153 -2.83 -3.28 8.70
CA LEU A 153 -2.59 -4.42 9.57
C LEU A 153 -1.47 -5.27 8.96
N ASP A 154 -0.36 -5.40 9.68
CA ASP A 154 0.70 -6.35 9.38
C ASP A 154 0.33 -7.73 9.96
N PHE A 155 -0.16 -8.61 9.06
CA PHE A 155 -0.69 -9.93 9.39
C PHE A 155 0.36 -11.03 9.14
N GLU A 156 1.53 -10.88 9.73
CA GLU A 156 2.62 -11.84 9.61
C GLU A 156 2.73 -12.81 10.80
N LYS A 157 3.68 -13.73 10.69
CA LYS A 157 4.06 -14.58 11.81
C LYS A 157 4.80 -13.73 12.85
N ASN A 158 4.34 -13.78 14.09
CA ASN A 158 5.04 -13.11 15.17
C ASN A 158 6.38 -13.80 15.46
N HIS A 159 7.48 -13.05 15.43
CA HIS A 159 8.85 -13.55 15.62
C HIS A 159 9.35 -13.39 17.06
N TYR A 160 8.61 -12.68 17.91
CA TYR A 160 9.03 -12.35 19.28
C TYR A 160 8.59 -13.38 20.32
N GLY A 161 8.49 -14.67 19.92
CA GLY A 161 8.11 -15.76 20.83
C GLY A 161 6.64 -15.75 21.26
N ARG A 162 5.78 -14.98 20.59
CA ARG A 162 4.35 -14.90 20.86
C ARG A 162 3.53 -15.61 19.79
N ASN A 163 2.29 -15.94 20.13
CA ASN A 163 1.35 -16.46 19.15
C ASN A 163 1.01 -15.39 18.11
N SER A 164 0.93 -15.81 16.87
CA SER A 164 0.51 -14.95 15.76
C SER A 164 -0.99 -14.72 15.78
N MET A 165 -1.43 -13.55 15.35
CA MET A 165 -2.85 -13.23 15.16
C MET A 165 -3.53 -14.28 14.28
N SER A 166 -4.71 -14.74 14.69
CA SER A 166 -5.58 -15.63 13.90
C SER A 166 -6.37 -14.84 12.86
N VAL A 167 -7.00 -15.54 11.90
CA VAL A 167 -7.84 -14.87 10.88
C VAL A 167 -9.05 -14.20 11.52
N ALA A 168 -9.70 -14.85 12.47
CA ALA A 168 -10.83 -14.26 13.22
C ALA A 168 -10.43 -12.98 13.95
N GLN A 169 -9.23 -12.96 14.55
CA GLN A 169 -8.69 -11.78 15.21
C GLN A 169 -8.34 -10.67 14.20
N ALA A 170 -7.81 -11.03 13.03
CA ALA A 170 -7.56 -10.07 11.95
C ALA A 170 -8.86 -9.42 11.45
N VAL A 171 -9.93 -10.20 11.29
CA VAL A 171 -11.27 -9.67 10.95
C VAL A 171 -11.73 -8.70 12.04
N ALA A 172 -11.66 -9.08 13.32
CA ALA A 172 -12.07 -8.22 14.42
C ALA A 172 -11.26 -6.90 14.45
N PHE A 173 -9.96 -6.96 14.17
CA PHE A 173 -9.10 -5.77 14.09
C PHE A 173 -9.52 -4.85 12.94
N VAL A 174 -9.66 -5.36 11.72
CA VAL A 174 -9.96 -4.52 10.55
C VAL A 174 -11.38 -3.94 10.60
N GLU A 175 -12.34 -4.68 11.14
CA GLU A 175 -13.69 -4.18 11.38
C GLU A 175 -13.68 -3.07 12.43
N ARG A 176 -12.86 -3.21 13.50
CA ARG A 176 -12.70 -2.13 14.49
C ARG A 176 -12.09 -0.87 13.89
N ILE A 177 -11.08 -1.00 13.03
CA ILE A 177 -10.53 0.13 12.29
C ILE A 177 -11.62 0.77 11.43
N LYS A 178 -12.39 -0.04 10.69
CA LYS A 178 -13.49 0.45 9.85
C LYS A 178 -14.57 1.19 10.64
N GLU A 179 -14.95 0.65 11.77
CA GLU A 179 -15.93 1.27 12.70
C GLU A 179 -15.46 2.66 13.13
N ARG A 180 -14.19 2.76 13.55
CA ARG A 180 -13.62 3.98 14.13
C ARG A 180 -13.25 5.06 13.12
N THR A 181 -12.91 4.67 11.91
CA THR A 181 -12.34 5.59 10.91
C THR A 181 -13.20 5.78 9.66
N GLY A 182 -14.20 4.91 9.46
CA GLY A 182 -14.96 4.85 8.21
C GLY A 182 -14.20 4.21 7.05
N LYS A 183 -12.94 3.75 7.24
CA LYS A 183 -12.07 3.18 6.21
C LYS A 183 -11.59 1.79 6.61
N TYR A 184 -11.56 0.85 5.67
CA TYR A 184 -10.82 -0.40 5.87
C TYR A 184 -9.33 -0.13 5.74
N PRO A 185 -8.48 -0.73 6.61
CA PRO A 185 -7.03 -0.64 6.47
C PRO A 185 -6.55 -1.50 5.31
N GLY A 186 -5.27 -1.39 4.96
CA GLY A 186 -4.59 -2.41 4.19
C GLY A 186 -4.34 -3.67 5.00
N LEU A 187 -4.27 -4.80 4.33
CA LEU A 187 -3.79 -6.06 4.89
C LEU A 187 -2.43 -6.38 4.27
N TYR A 188 -1.38 -6.42 5.09
CA TYR A 188 -0.05 -6.83 4.68
C TYR A 188 0.26 -8.25 5.12
N GLY A 189 1.00 -8.96 4.30
CA GLY A 189 1.57 -10.26 4.61
C GLY A 189 2.32 -10.85 3.43
N SER A 190 3.18 -11.83 3.68
CA SER A 190 3.82 -12.56 2.59
C SER A 190 2.81 -13.41 1.81
N GLU A 191 3.04 -13.55 0.50
CA GLU A 191 2.21 -14.41 -0.38
C GLU A 191 2.04 -15.81 0.20
N TYR A 192 3.12 -16.38 0.74
CA TYR A 192 3.07 -17.69 1.40
C TYR A 192 2.17 -17.68 2.64
N ARG A 193 2.32 -16.69 3.53
CA ARG A 193 1.56 -16.58 4.77
C ARG A 193 0.07 -16.39 4.50
N LEU A 194 -0.29 -15.46 3.63
CA LEU A 194 -1.67 -15.19 3.29
C LEU A 194 -2.34 -16.43 2.69
N ARG A 195 -1.67 -17.12 1.77
CA ARG A 195 -2.16 -18.38 1.20
C ARG A 195 -2.38 -19.43 2.30
N GLN A 196 -1.42 -19.63 3.20
CA GLN A 196 -1.52 -20.60 4.29
C GLN A 196 -2.71 -20.29 5.20
N MET A 197 -2.88 -19.04 5.61
CA MET A 197 -3.90 -18.64 6.57
C MET A 197 -5.30 -18.57 5.95
N LEU A 198 -5.42 -18.11 4.71
CA LEU A 198 -6.74 -17.87 4.11
C LEU A 198 -7.31 -19.10 3.40
N TYR A 199 -6.47 -20.01 2.88
CA TYR A 199 -6.95 -21.20 2.14
C TYR A 199 -6.86 -22.50 2.92
N GLY A 200 -6.24 -22.50 4.08
CA GLY A 200 -6.19 -23.65 4.97
C GLY A 200 -7.43 -23.75 5.85
N ARG A 201 -7.31 -24.62 6.85
CA ARG A 201 -8.33 -24.80 7.91
C ARG A 201 -8.48 -23.61 8.86
N TYR A 202 -7.71 -22.54 8.64
CA TYR A 202 -7.60 -21.40 9.57
C TYR A 202 -8.59 -20.28 9.29
N ALA A 203 -9.30 -20.33 8.17
CA ALA A 203 -10.26 -19.31 7.78
C ALA A 203 -11.55 -19.90 7.23
N THR A 204 -12.68 -19.37 7.67
CA THR A 204 -13.99 -19.60 7.07
C THR A 204 -14.16 -18.81 5.78
N ALA A 205 -15.18 -19.14 4.98
CA ALA A 205 -15.51 -18.36 3.79
C ALA A 205 -15.91 -16.91 4.13
N MET A 206 -16.62 -16.72 5.25
CA MET A 206 -17.04 -15.38 5.72
C MET A 206 -15.86 -14.52 6.14
N GLU A 207 -14.92 -15.09 6.88
CA GLU A 207 -13.70 -14.37 7.30
C GLU A 207 -12.84 -13.97 6.10
N ARG A 208 -12.67 -14.86 5.11
CA ARG A 208 -11.99 -14.51 3.86
C ARG A 208 -12.66 -13.35 3.16
N GLN A 209 -14.01 -13.42 3.05
CA GLN A 209 -14.78 -12.36 2.41
C GLN A 209 -14.64 -11.02 3.16
N ALA A 210 -14.68 -11.03 4.49
CA ALA A 210 -14.51 -9.84 5.31
C ALA A 210 -13.14 -9.16 5.05
N LEU A 211 -12.05 -9.95 5.00
CA LEU A 211 -10.71 -9.40 4.76
C LEU A 211 -10.53 -8.85 3.33
N THR A 212 -11.35 -9.26 2.34
CA THR A 212 -11.27 -8.66 0.99
C THR A 212 -11.72 -7.21 0.91
N ASN A 213 -12.35 -6.68 1.95
CA ASN A 213 -12.63 -5.25 2.06
C ASN A 213 -11.35 -4.41 2.27
N CYS A 214 -10.29 -5.04 2.76
CA CYS A 214 -8.96 -4.42 2.89
C CYS A 214 -8.28 -4.35 1.53
N TRP A 215 -7.51 -3.28 1.27
CA TRP A 215 -6.61 -3.28 0.14
C TRP A 215 -5.40 -4.17 0.45
N LEU A 216 -4.86 -4.87 -0.57
CA LEU A 216 -3.81 -5.86 -0.39
C LEU A 216 -2.41 -5.27 -0.61
N TRP A 217 -1.56 -5.36 0.43
CA TRP A 217 -0.12 -5.16 0.35
C TRP A 217 0.57 -6.52 0.58
N ILE A 218 1.24 -7.03 -0.46
CA ILE A 218 1.76 -8.40 -0.46
C ILE A 218 3.28 -8.39 -0.59
N ALA A 219 3.96 -9.23 0.21
CA ALA A 219 5.40 -9.42 0.12
C ALA A 219 5.74 -10.68 -0.67
N ASN A 220 6.63 -10.53 -1.66
CA ASN A 220 7.31 -11.62 -2.35
C ASN A 220 8.66 -11.10 -2.88
N TYR A 221 9.77 -11.59 -2.30
CA TYR A 221 11.12 -11.11 -2.62
C TYR A 221 11.77 -11.85 -3.80
N HIS A 222 11.10 -12.87 -4.36
CA HIS A 222 11.64 -13.74 -5.40
C HIS A 222 11.02 -13.50 -6.77
N ALA A 223 9.73 -13.12 -6.79
CA ALA A 223 8.99 -12.89 -8.03
C ALA A 223 7.80 -11.97 -7.80
N GLN A 224 7.23 -11.44 -8.89
CA GLN A 224 5.95 -10.74 -8.82
C GLN A 224 4.87 -11.69 -8.27
N PRO A 225 4.07 -11.23 -7.27
CA PRO A 225 3.02 -12.04 -6.68
C PRO A 225 1.98 -12.49 -7.70
N ARG A 226 1.61 -13.77 -7.65
CA ARG A 226 0.63 -14.38 -8.55
C ARG A 226 -0.59 -14.93 -7.81
N ASN A 227 -0.43 -15.31 -6.55
CA ASN A 227 -1.49 -15.89 -5.73
C ASN A 227 -2.05 -14.82 -4.78
N THR A 228 -2.90 -13.98 -5.31
CA THR A 228 -3.49 -12.87 -4.54
C THR A 228 -4.90 -13.16 -4.06
N ALA A 229 -5.52 -14.28 -4.48
CA ALA A 229 -6.87 -14.60 -4.04
C ALA A 229 -6.96 -14.62 -2.49
N PRO A 230 -8.10 -14.19 -1.92
CA PRO A 230 -9.38 -13.90 -2.56
C PRO A 230 -9.46 -12.52 -3.25
N TRP A 231 -8.44 -11.68 -3.17
CA TRP A 231 -8.41 -10.41 -3.91
C TRP A 231 -8.20 -10.66 -5.42
N SER A 232 -8.73 -9.79 -6.26
CA SER A 232 -8.53 -9.83 -7.72
C SER A 232 -7.08 -9.48 -8.13
N GLY A 233 -6.29 -8.96 -7.22
CA GLY A 233 -4.89 -8.58 -7.40
C GLY A 233 -4.35 -7.83 -6.20
N TRP A 234 -3.08 -7.49 -6.23
CA TRP A 234 -2.45 -6.68 -5.21
C TRP A 234 -2.56 -5.19 -5.56
N HIS A 235 -2.54 -4.33 -4.53
CA HIS A 235 -2.44 -2.87 -4.68
C HIS A 235 -0.99 -2.43 -4.52
N MET A 236 -0.27 -3.04 -3.58
CA MET A 236 1.13 -2.77 -3.31
C MET A 236 1.90 -4.08 -3.16
N TRP A 237 3.10 -4.14 -3.73
CA TRP A 237 4.00 -5.28 -3.66
C TRP A 237 5.32 -4.89 -3.04
N GLN A 238 5.63 -5.47 -1.87
CA GLN A 238 6.95 -5.39 -1.27
C GLN A 238 7.85 -6.42 -1.94
N TYR A 239 8.78 -5.93 -2.74
CA TYR A 239 9.72 -6.78 -3.48
C TYR A 239 11.10 -6.88 -2.81
N CYS A 240 11.35 -6.05 -1.80
CA CYS A 240 12.62 -5.96 -1.08
C CYS A 240 12.34 -5.68 0.39
N GLY A 241 12.81 -6.56 1.26
CA GLY A 241 12.67 -6.48 2.71
C GLY A 241 13.54 -7.53 3.40
N ASP A 242 13.72 -7.46 4.71
CA ASP A 242 14.52 -8.39 5.53
C ASP A 242 15.94 -8.64 4.99
N GLY A 243 16.53 -7.63 4.34
CA GLY A 243 17.82 -7.77 3.68
C GLY A 243 17.80 -8.53 2.34
N ARG A 244 16.66 -9.04 1.92
CA ARG A 244 16.45 -9.76 0.64
C ARG A 244 16.03 -8.79 -0.44
N CYS A 245 16.80 -8.71 -1.51
CA CYS A 245 16.56 -7.81 -2.65
C CYS A 245 17.19 -8.42 -3.90
N ASP A 246 16.69 -9.58 -4.33
CA ASP A 246 17.37 -10.40 -5.35
C ASP A 246 16.86 -10.16 -6.77
N LEU A 247 15.71 -9.50 -6.91
CA LEU A 247 15.10 -9.23 -8.21
C LEU A 247 16.00 -8.40 -9.14
N ARG A 248 15.91 -8.67 -10.43
CA ARG A 248 16.64 -8.01 -11.52
C ARG A 248 15.65 -7.51 -12.59
N PRO A 249 15.97 -6.46 -13.35
CA PRO A 249 17.17 -5.63 -13.28
C PRO A 249 17.14 -4.63 -12.10
N ARG A 250 18.31 -4.23 -11.61
CA ARG A 250 18.41 -3.29 -10.47
C ARG A 250 17.91 -1.88 -10.79
N SER A 251 17.82 -1.52 -12.04
CA SER A 251 17.19 -0.27 -12.48
C SER A 251 15.68 -0.23 -12.18
N THR A 252 15.02 -1.40 -12.22
CA THR A 252 13.58 -1.54 -11.89
C THR A 252 13.37 -1.86 -10.41
N PHE A 253 14.27 -2.67 -9.83
CA PHE A 253 14.18 -3.15 -8.45
C PHE A 253 15.36 -2.67 -7.60
N PRO A 254 15.47 -1.36 -7.32
CA PRO A 254 16.59 -0.82 -6.54
C PRO A 254 16.53 -1.31 -5.09
N LYS A 255 17.70 -1.57 -4.52
CA LYS A 255 17.89 -2.02 -3.14
C LYS A 255 17.95 -0.87 -2.12
N SER A 256 18.40 0.29 -2.58
CA SER A 256 18.64 1.46 -1.73
C SER A 256 17.90 2.67 -2.27
N VAL A 257 17.73 3.67 -1.44
CA VAL A 257 17.24 4.99 -1.78
C VAL A 257 17.85 6.01 -0.82
N ALA A 258 18.34 7.12 -1.32
CA ALA A 258 19.08 8.15 -0.57
C ALA A 258 20.15 7.48 0.34
N ASN A 259 20.21 7.79 1.62
CA ASN A 259 21.16 7.20 2.56
C ASN A 259 20.72 5.86 3.17
N VAL A 260 19.60 5.27 2.70
CA VAL A 260 19.09 4.00 3.21
C VAL A 260 19.52 2.85 2.29
N ARG A 261 20.52 2.08 2.72
CA ARG A 261 21.18 1.06 1.89
C ARG A 261 20.35 -0.22 1.70
N LYS A 262 19.50 -0.56 2.64
CA LYS A 262 18.67 -1.77 2.62
C LYS A 262 17.20 -1.40 2.84
N ALA A 263 16.75 -0.37 2.11
CA ALA A 263 15.39 0.08 2.21
C ALA A 263 14.42 -1.04 1.82
N GLU A 264 13.38 -1.21 2.59
CA GLU A 264 12.25 -2.03 2.22
C GLU A 264 11.43 -1.30 1.17
N ARG A 265 11.36 -1.91 -0.03
CA ARG A 265 10.88 -1.24 -1.25
C ARG A 265 9.60 -1.87 -1.77
N ASN A 266 8.73 -1.00 -2.25
CA ASN A 266 7.41 -1.38 -2.71
C ASN A 266 7.10 -0.79 -4.07
N ILE A 267 6.38 -1.57 -4.88
CA ILE A 267 5.76 -1.14 -6.12
C ILE A 267 4.26 -0.99 -5.87
N PHE A 268 3.72 0.18 -6.16
CA PHE A 268 2.28 0.38 -6.28
C PHE A 268 1.80 -0.05 -7.67
N ARG A 269 0.64 -0.72 -7.75
CA ARG A 269 0.06 -1.17 -9.02
C ARG A 269 -0.64 -0.02 -9.75
N GLY A 270 0.15 0.89 -10.28
CA GLY A 270 -0.30 2.09 -10.98
C GLY A 270 0.83 3.11 -11.08
N ASP A 271 0.55 4.24 -11.65
CA ASP A 271 1.49 5.37 -11.74
C ASP A 271 1.43 6.26 -10.48
N ASN A 272 2.21 7.34 -10.49
CA ASN A 272 2.23 8.28 -9.36
C ASN A 272 0.92 9.04 -9.18
N VAL A 273 0.17 9.29 -10.24
CA VAL A 273 -1.12 9.99 -10.17
C VAL A 273 -2.16 9.09 -9.50
N THR A 274 -2.22 7.86 -9.92
CA THR A 274 -3.12 6.86 -9.34
C THR A 274 -2.71 6.49 -7.91
N LEU A 275 -1.41 6.49 -7.58
CA LEU A 275 -0.95 6.31 -6.19
C LEU A 275 -1.46 7.44 -5.28
N GLN A 276 -1.35 8.69 -5.70
CA GLN A 276 -1.86 9.81 -4.93
C GLN A 276 -3.38 9.77 -4.77
N ALA A 277 -4.11 9.38 -5.82
CA ALA A 277 -5.55 9.20 -5.76
C ALA A 277 -5.91 8.07 -4.78
N PHE A 278 -5.25 6.92 -4.89
CA PHE A 278 -5.41 5.79 -3.98
C PHE A 278 -5.16 6.20 -2.51
N TRP A 279 -4.10 7.00 -2.26
CA TRP A 279 -3.79 7.45 -0.92
C TRP A 279 -4.88 8.36 -0.35
N ARG A 280 -5.34 9.36 -1.13
CA ARG A 280 -6.45 10.23 -0.72
C ARG A 280 -7.75 9.47 -0.44
N GLU A 281 -8.05 8.45 -1.23
CA GLU A 281 -9.26 7.65 -1.11
C GLU A 281 -9.24 6.74 0.12
N ASN A 282 -8.10 6.11 0.41
CA ASN A 282 -7.98 5.07 1.43
C ASN A 282 -7.40 5.57 2.75
N ALA A 283 -6.79 6.76 2.79
CA ALA A 283 -6.24 7.31 4.02
C ALA A 283 -7.35 7.76 5.00
N TRP A 284 -7.04 7.60 6.26
CA TRP A 284 -7.78 8.19 7.35
C TRP A 284 -7.23 9.57 7.67
N TYR A 285 -8.12 10.52 7.98
CA TYR A 285 -7.78 11.89 8.36
C TYR A 285 -8.10 12.07 9.85
N PRO A 286 -7.12 11.89 10.76
CA PRO A 286 -7.35 12.03 12.18
C PRO A 286 -7.90 13.43 12.49
N SER A 287 -9.04 13.50 13.18
CA SER A 287 -9.54 14.76 13.75
C SER A 287 -8.65 15.10 14.95
N GLY A 288 -7.92 16.19 14.85
CA GLY A 288 -7.10 16.74 15.94
C GLY A 288 -7.94 17.36 17.04
#